data_08740fcebb9a62202b4312e51add4635
#
_entry.id   08740fcebb9a62202b4312e51add4635
#
_cell.length_a   1.000
_cell.length_b   1.000
_cell.length_c   1.000
_cell.angle_alpha   90.00
_cell.angle_beta   90.00
_cell.angle_gamma   90.00
#
_symmetry.space_group_name_H-M   'P 1'
#
loop_
_entity.id
_entity.type
_entity.pdbx_description
1 polymer ?
#
loop_
_entity_poly.entity_id
_entity_poly.type
_entity_poly.pdbx_seq_one_letter_code
_entity_poly.pdbx_strand_id
1 'polypeptide(L)'
;MKKKYAVLLRRLYAIIMLSLLLALFSAPANADTGPHPSVSVTFTNLPDSVHYATLIAEKESYGPHRAVNKPQMNDSYERFLASSAFLEVAAQTGYYYWGHLYEIKDGRFRWGYYPPERFMILLYDEASGAVYASGVTERFAFDSIYSVTLREDGTLAVEKESQQFKTIYNAAVRLVATVLMEILVALLFGYRSKKELLIICVTNILTQALLNWYLIVGDTYPNSTIWLYRFLAMELAVFIGEAIVYAKLLKSHSKTRAVLYAIAANTVSLFSGPLISGILM
;
A
#
# COMPACT_ATOMS: atom_id res chain seq x y z
N MET A 1 20.19 -21.67 41.24
CA MET A 1 19.23 -21.75 40.14
C MET A 1 18.96 -20.38 39.49
N LYS A 2 18.59 -19.32 40.19
CA LYS A 2 18.22 -17.99 39.61
C LYS A 2 19.29 -17.37 38.68
N LYS A 3 20.58 -17.45 38.98
CA LYS A 3 21.68 -16.92 38.12
C LYS A 3 21.80 -17.64 36.77
N LYS A 4 21.63 -18.99 36.71
CA LYS A 4 21.67 -19.73 35.43
C LYS A 4 20.53 -19.36 34.50
N TYR A 5 19.30 -19.18 35.02
CA TYR A 5 18.16 -18.73 34.23
C TYR A 5 18.33 -17.29 33.70
N ALA A 6 18.91 -16.37 34.47
CA ALA A 6 19.19 -15.02 34.02
C ALA A 6 20.23 -14.99 32.88
N VAL A 7 21.24 -15.83 32.92
CA VAL A 7 22.21 -15.94 31.81
C VAL A 7 21.58 -16.55 30.55
N LEU A 8 20.74 -17.58 30.71
CA LEU A 8 20.03 -18.20 29.59
C LEU A 8 19.09 -17.21 28.92
N LEU A 9 18.35 -16.44 29.73
CA LEU A 9 17.43 -15.39 29.22
C LEU A 9 18.19 -14.32 28.44
N ARG A 10 19.34 -13.84 28.96
CA ARG A 10 20.18 -12.86 28.25
C ARG A 10 20.71 -13.40 26.92
N ARG A 11 21.09 -14.67 26.86
CA ARG A 11 21.53 -15.31 25.60
C ARG A 11 20.36 -15.42 24.60
N LEU A 12 19.16 -15.79 25.08
CA LEU A 12 17.98 -15.88 24.25
C LEU A 12 17.59 -14.50 23.67
N TYR A 13 17.65 -13.45 24.50
CA TYR A 13 17.45 -12.07 24.03
C TYR A 13 18.49 -11.65 22.99
N ALA A 14 19.76 -11.96 23.22
CA ALA A 14 20.82 -11.63 22.26
C ALA A 14 20.62 -12.37 20.92
N ILE A 15 20.19 -13.63 20.96
CA ILE A 15 19.91 -14.42 19.76
C ILE A 15 18.70 -13.86 19.01
N ILE A 16 17.61 -13.53 19.71
CA ILE A 16 16.42 -12.93 19.10
C ILE A 16 16.76 -11.56 18.46
N MET A 17 17.49 -10.72 19.18
CA MET A 17 17.94 -9.42 18.65
C MET A 17 18.87 -9.56 17.45
N LEU A 18 19.79 -10.53 17.49
CA LEU A 18 20.71 -10.82 16.39
C LEU A 18 19.94 -11.38 15.18
N SER A 19 18.96 -12.26 15.40
CA SER A 19 18.12 -12.81 14.33
C SER A 19 17.25 -11.73 13.68
N LEU A 20 16.71 -10.81 14.47
CA LEU A 20 15.98 -9.64 13.97
C LEU A 20 16.89 -8.69 13.19
N LEU A 21 18.11 -8.45 13.69
CA LEU A 21 19.10 -7.64 12.98
C LEU A 21 19.51 -8.29 11.64
N LEU A 22 19.76 -9.60 11.64
CA LEU A 22 20.09 -10.35 10.42
C LEU A 22 18.93 -10.39 9.43
N ALA A 23 17.68 -10.44 9.90
CA ALA A 23 16.50 -10.32 9.04
C ALA A 23 16.40 -8.96 8.35
N LEU A 24 16.93 -7.89 8.96
CA LEU A 24 17.04 -6.56 8.33
C LEU A 24 17.99 -6.54 7.13
N PHE A 25 19.05 -7.35 7.17
CA PHE A 25 20.06 -7.42 6.10
C PHE A 25 19.75 -8.49 5.05
N SER A 26 18.79 -9.37 5.30
CA SER A 26 18.39 -10.43 4.36
C SER A 26 17.26 -10.01 3.40
N ALA A 27 16.80 -8.77 3.45
CA ALA A 27 15.91 -8.25 2.42
C ALA A 27 16.65 -8.31 1.07
N PRO A 28 16.16 -9.06 0.07
CA PRO A 28 16.81 -9.10 -1.23
C PRO A 28 16.82 -7.67 -1.78
N ALA A 29 18.01 -7.18 -2.11
CA ALA A 29 18.20 -5.89 -2.80
C ALA A 29 17.75 -6.02 -4.27
N ASN A 30 16.48 -6.34 -4.49
CA ASN A 30 15.85 -6.19 -5.78
C ASN A 30 15.43 -4.73 -5.91
N ALA A 31 16.00 -4.03 -6.86
CA ALA A 31 15.92 -2.59 -7.03
C ALA A 31 14.49 -2.04 -7.28
N ASP A 32 13.45 -2.89 -7.25
CA ASP A 32 12.06 -2.51 -7.56
C ASP A 32 11.01 -3.34 -6.78
N THR A 33 11.24 -3.61 -5.51
CA THR A 33 10.36 -4.47 -4.68
C THR A 33 9.38 -3.70 -3.78
N GLY A 34 9.28 -2.38 -3.96
CA GLY A 34 8.29 -1.57 -3.24
C GLY A 34 6.87 -1.76 -3.80
N PRO A 35 5.83 -1.53 -3.01
CA PRO A 35 4.49 -1.44 -3.55
C PRO A 35 4.40 -0.28 -4.55
N HIS A 36 3.86 -0.55 -5.74
CA HIS A 36 3.65 0.46 -6.78
C HIS A 36 2.20 0.95 -6.77
N PRO A 37 1.96 2.22 -7.13
CA PRO A 37 0.60 2.71 -7.28
C PRO A 37 -0.13 1.92 -8.34
N SER A 38 -1.44 1.80 -8.17
CA SER A 38 -2.28 1.12 -9.14
C SER A 38 -3.56 1.90 -9.47
N VAL A 39 -4.08 1.63 -10.65
CA VAL A 39 -5.42 2.01 -11.07
C VAL A 39 -6.16 0.73 -11.44
N SER A 40 -7.26 0.47 -10.74
CA SER A 40 -8.17 -0.63 -11.03
C SER A 40 -9.49 -0.08 -11.53
N VAL A 41 -10.02 -0.68 -12.59
CA VAL A 41 -11.27 -0.28 -13.19
C VAL A 41 -12.19 -1.49 -13.27
N THR A 42 -13.41 -1.34 -12.75
CA THR A 42 -14.50 -2.30 -12.90
C THR A 42 -15.53 -1.73 -13.84
N PHE A 43 -15.79 -2.41 -14.94
CA PHE A 43 -16.81 -2.01 -15.91
C PHE A 43 -18.12 -2.71 -15.63
N THR A 44 -19.21 -1.99 -15.87
CA THR A 44 -20.58 -2.50 -15.81
C THR A 44 -21.32 -2.18 -17.10
N ASN A 45 -22.35 -2.96 -17.43
CA ASN A 45 -23.16 -2.84 -18.64
C ASN A 45 -22.36 -3.02 -19.96
N LEU A 46 -21.32 -3.88 -19.92
CA LEU A 46 -20.61 -4.24 -21.13
C LEU A 46 -21.47 -5.18 -21.98
N PRO A 47 -21.46 -5.06 -23.32
CA PRO A 47 -21.97 -6.08 -24.22
C PRO A 47 -21.28 -7.46 -24.00
N ASP A 48 -21.91 -8.53 -24.44
CA ASP A 48 -21.32 -9.87 -24.38
C ASP A 48 -20.33 -10.07 -25.54
N SER A 49 -19.14 -9.46 -25.40
CA SER A 49 -18.06 -9.51 -26.38
C SER A 49 -16.70 -9.38 -25.68
N VAL A 50 -15.63 -9.57 -26.43
CA VAL A 50 -14.26 -9.30 -25.93
C VAL A 50 -14.04 -7.79 -25.93
N HIS A 51 -13.50 -7.31 -24.83
CA HIS A 51 -13.19 -5.90 -24.68
C HIS A 51 -11.72 -5.69 -24.30
N TYR A 52 -11.16 -4.61 -24.80
CA TYR A 52 -9.83 -4.15 -24.41
C TYR A 52 -9.93 -2.74 -23.78
N ALA A 53 -9.10 -2.49 -22.80
CA ALA A 53 -9.05 -1.19 -22.15
C ALA A 53 -7.63 -0.68 -21.99
N THR A 54 -7.52 0.64 -21.87
CA THR A 54 -6.27 1.32 -21.51
C THR A 54 -6.55 2.63 -20.78
N LEU A 55 -5.46 3.22 -20.28
CA LEU A 55 -5.43 4.61 -19.83
C LEU A 55 -4.56 5.40 -20.81
N ILE A 56 -5.08 6.48 -21.38
CA ILE A 56 -4.25 7.45 -22.09
C ILE A 56 -3.88 8.59 -21.16
N ALA A 57 -2.61 9.00 -21.19
CA ALA A 57 -2.02 9.90 -20.22
C ALA A 57 -1.96 11.36 -20.72
N GLU A 58 -2.07 12.33 -19.81
CA GLU A 58 -1.83 13.74 -20.12
C GLU A 58 -0.37 14.03 -20.46
N LYS A 59 0.58 13.24 -19.92
CA LYS A 59 2.04 13.40 -20.13
C LYS A 59 2.56 12.37 -21.13
N GLU A 60 3.53 12.77 -21.94
CA GLU A 60 4.21 11.89 -22.90
C GLU A 60 4.96 10.75 -22.21
N SER A 61 5.49 10.99 -21.02
CA SER A 61 6.23 9.99 -20.24
C SER A 61 6.02 10.14 -18.74
N TYR A 62 6.07 9.02 -18.03
CA TYR A 62 6.04 8.98 -16.57
C TYR A 62 6.63 7.66 -16.04
N GLY A 63 7.61 7.76 -15.14
CA GLY A 63 8.34 6.59 -14.67
C GLY A 63 9.01 5.84 -15.82
N PRO A 64 8.80 4.53 -15.96
CA PRO A 64 9.36 3.72 -17.03
C PRO A 64 8.58 3.80 -18.35
N HIS A 65 7.44 4.48 -18.38
CA HIS A 65 6.53 4.50 -19.53
C HIS A 65 6.76 5.71 -20.42
N ARG A 66 6.64 5.49 -21.73
CA ARG A 66 6.67 6.52 -22.77
C ARG A 66 5.57 6.27 -23.79
N ALA A 67 5.14 7.35 -24.41
CA ALA A 67 4.21 7.31 -25.53
C ALA A 67 4.76 6.47 -26.67
N VAL A 68 3.88 5.71 -27.30
CA VAL A 68 4.17 4.97 -28.52
C VAL A 68 3.41 5.62 -29.67
N ASN A 69 4.03 5.64 -30.86
CA ASN A 69 3.46 6.24 -32.05
C ASN A 69 2.94 5.19 -33.06
N LYS A 70 3.09 3.92 -32.72
CA LYS A 70 2.64 2.80 -33.55
C LYS A 70 2.17 1.66 -32.67
N PRO A 71 1.16 0.88 -33.10
CA PRO A 71 0.76 -0.34 -32.42
C PRO A 71 1.88 -1.37 -32.46
N GLN A 72 1.92 -2.30 -31.50
CA GLN A 72 2.91 -3.38 -31.50
C GLN A 72 2.57 -4.41 -32.58
N MET A 73 3.49 -4.66 -33.50
CA MET A 73 3.26 -5.54 -34.65
C MET A 73 3.26 -7.05 -34.31
N ASN A 74 3.66 -7.42 -33.08
CA ASN A 74 3.71 -8.80 -32.63
C ASN A 74 2.43 -9.22 -31.85
N ASP A 75 1.44 -8.36 -31.75
CA ASP A 75 0.15 -8.65 -31.12
C ASP A 75 -0.78 -9.43 -32.08
N SER A 76 -1.84 -10.05 -31.54
CA SER A 76 -2.92 -10.58 -32.38
C SER A 76 -3.58 -9.45 -33.21
N TYR A 77 -4.30 -9.83 -34.27
CA TYR A 77 -4.96 -8.84 -35.13
C TYR A 77 -5.93 -7.97 -34.34
N GLU A 78 -6.68 -8.54 -33.41
CA GLU A 78 -7.66 -7.83 -32.55
C GLU A 78 -6.95 -6.82 -31.64
N ARG A 79 -5.86 -7.21 -31.02
CA ARG A 79 -5.04 -6.32 -30.19
C ARG A 79 -4.41 -5.19 -30.99
N PHE A 80 -4.00 -5.47 -32.22
CA PHE A 80 -3.50 -4.46 -33.15
C PHE A 80 -4.58 -3.44 -33.49
N LEU A 81 -5.82 -3.88 -33.78
CA LEU A 81 -6.94 -2.98 -34.03
C LEU A 81 -7.26 -2.11 -32.81
N ALA A 82 -7.36 -2.70 -31.64
CA ALA A 82 -7.61 -1.94 -30.40
C ALA A 82 -6.51 -0.90 -30.12
N SER A 83 -5.23 -1.28 -30.26
CA SER A 83 -4.09 -0.37 -30.08
C SER A 83 -4.10 0.76 -31.10
N SER A 84 -4.48 0.47 -32.36
CA SER A 84 -4.59 1.47 -33.42
C SER A 84 -5.70 2.49 -33.13
N ALA A 85 -6.84 2.01 -32.67
CA ALA A 85 -7.97 2.83 -32.28
C ALA A 85 -7.65 3.72 -31.06
N PHE A 86 -6.91 3.19 -30.06
CA PHE A 86 -6.47 3.97 -28.91
C PHE A 86 -5.46 5.06 -29.29
N LEU A 87 -4.57 4.80 -30.24
CA LEU A 87 -3.64 5.80 -30.80
C LEU A 87 -4.40 6.94 -31.50
N GLU A 88 -5.44 6.61 -32.26
CA GLU A 88 -6.25 7.59 -32.94
C GLU A 88 -6.96 8.51 -31.93
N VAL A 89 -7.61 7.97 -30.90
CA VAL A 89 -8.26 8.77 -29.84
C VAL A 89 -7.22 9.61 -29.08
N ALA A 90 -6.06 9.06 -28.77
CA ALA A 90 -5.00 9.81 -28.12
C ALA A 90 -4.55 11.02 -28.96
N ALA A 91 -4.38 10.84 -30.27
CA ALA A 91 -4.02 11.92 -31.20
C ALA A 91 -5.12 13.01 -31.29
N GLN A 92 -6.39 12.60 -31.30
CA GLN A 92 -7.53 13.52 -31.35
C GLN A 92 -7.72 14.34 -30.06
N THR A 93 -7.38 13.75 -28.91
CA THR A 93 -7.57 14.37 -27.59
C THR A 93 -6.36 15.13 -27.08
N GLY A 94 -5.18 14.98 -27.73
CA GLY A 94 -3.93 15.54 -27.25
C GLY A 94 -3.34 14.79 -26.06
N TYR A 95 -3.83 13.58 -25.78
CA TYR A 95 -3.31 12.65 -24.77
C TYR A 95 -2.32 11.68 -25.40
N TYR A 96 -1.63 10.91 -24.57
CA TYR A 96 -0.58 10.00 -24.99
C TYR A 96 -0.92 8.55 -24.65
N TYR A 97 -0.86 7.66 -25.63
CA TYR A 97 -0.97 6.22 -25.44
C TYR A 97 0.41 5.63 -25.17
N TRP A 98 0.56 4.90 -24.06
CA TRP A 98 1.85 4.32 -23.65
C TRP A 98 2.03 2.85 -24.06
N GLY A 99 1.19 2.33 -24.96
CA GLY A 99 1.30 0.97 -25.48
C GLY A 99 0.76 -0.13 -24.56
N HIS A 100 0.14 0.22 -23.43
CA HIS A 100 -0.46 -0.77 -22.54
C HIS A 100 -1.88 -1.10 -22.95
N LEU A 101 -2.11 -2.38 -23.24
CA LEU A 101 -3.41 -2.91 -23.64
C LEU A 101 -3.82 -4.02 -22.69
N TYR A 102 -4.96 -3.88 -22.09
CA TYR A 102 -5.52 -4.85 -21.16
C TYR A 102 -6.78 -5.46 -21.72
N GLU A 103 -6.79 -6.80 -21.88
CA GLU A 103 -8.02 -7.56 -22.10
C GLU A 103 -8.84 -7.57 -20.81
N ILE A 104 -10.13 -7.22 -20.91
CA ILE A 104 -11.01 -7.16 -19.75
C ILE A 104 -11.48 -8.57 -19.43
N LYS A 105 -11.17 -9.02 -18.21
CA LYS A 105 -11.60 -10.31 -17.66
C LYS A 105 -12.53 -10.05 -16.48
N ASP A 106 -13.69 -10.70 -16.46
CA ASP A 106 -14.72 -10.50 -15.43
C ASP A 106 -15.08 -9.02 -15.23
N GLY A 107 -15.11 -8.25 -16.32
CA GLY A 107 -15.42 -6.82 -16.30
C GLY A 107 -14.34 -5.95 -15.67
N ARG A 108 -13.09 -6.42 -15.49
CA ARG A 108 -12.05 -5.72 -14.75
C ARG A 108 -10.73 -5.67 -15.49
N PHE A 109 -10.00 -4.56 -15.29
CA PHE A 109 -8.57 -4.51 -15.54
C PHE A 109 -7.83 -3.75 -14.42
N ARG A 110 -6.53 -4.00 -14.29
CA ARG A 110 -5.66 -3.30 -13.33
C ARG A 110 -4.35 -2.91 -13.99
N TRP A 111 -4.01 -1.63 -13.87
CA TRP A 111 -2.69 -1.10 -14.17
C TRP A 111 -1.90 -0.99 -12.86
N GLY A 112 -0.99 -1.93 -12.61
CA GLY A 112 -0.31 -2.13 -11.32
C GLY A 112 1.09 -1.51 -11.21
N TYR A 113 1.57 -0.77 -12.23
CA TYR A 113 2.94 -0.25 -12.24
C TYR A 113 2.99 1.13 -12.85
N TYR A 114 3.22 2.16 -12.04
CA TYR A 114 3.29 3.56 -12.44
C TYR A 114 2.17 4.01 -13.39
N PRO A 115 0.89 3.82 -13.07
CA PRO A 115 -0.20 4.34 -13.89
C PRO A 115 -0.13 5.87 -13.97
N PRO A 116 -0.62 6.49 -15.05
CA PRO A 116 -0.62 7.94 -15.19
C PRO A 116 -1.36 8.64 -14.04
N GLU A 117 -0.92 9.85 -13.69
CA GLU A 117 -1.58 10.66 -12.65
C GLU A 117 -2.92 11.21 -13.11
N ARG A 118 -2.95 11.77 -14.34
CA ARG A 118 -4.16 12.24 -15.03
C ARG A 118 -4.30 11.49 -16.34
N PHE A 119 -5.48 10.98 -16.59
CA PHE A 119 -5.75 10.07 -17.69
C PHE A 119 -7.21 10.10 -18.14
N MET A 120 -7.47 9.55 -19.32
CA MET A 120 -8.78 9.12 -19.76
C MET A 120 -8.78 7.59 -19.83
N ILE A 121 -9.92 6.99 -19.49
CA ILE A 121 -10.14 5.54 -19.63
C ILE A 121 -10.71 5.31 -21.02
N LEU A 122 -10.07 4.43 -21.78
CA LEU A 122 -10.56 4.00 -23.09
C LEU A 122 -11.00 2.53 -23.03
N LEU A 123 -12.09 2.24 -23.68
CA LEU A 123 -12.68 0.91 -23.86
C LEU A 123 -12.87 0.66 -25.34
N TYR A 124 -12.37 -0.46 -25.87
CA TYR A 124 -12.58 -0.95 -27.21
C TYR A 124 -13.44 -2.21 -27.17
N ASP A 125 -14.51 -2.22 -27.94
CA ASP A 125 -15.36 -3.40 -28.14
C ASP A 125 -14.97 -4.08 -29.44
N GLU A 126 -14.52 -5.34 -29.36
CA GLU A 126 -14.05 -6.10 -30.51
C GLU A 126 -15.17 -6.39 -31.52
N ALA A 127 -16.39 -6.65 -31.03
CA ALA A 127 -17.49 -7.04 -31.91
C ALA A 127 -17.98 -5.90 -32.81
N SER A 128 -18.03 -4.68 -32.27
CA SER A 128 -18.48 -3.50 -33.02
C SER A 128 -17.33 -2.67 -33.62
N GLY A 129 -16.10 -2.86 -33.12
CA GLY A 129 -14.96 -2.00 -33.42
C GLY A 129 -15.06 -0.59 -32.80
N ALA A 130 -16.03 -0.37 -31.92
CA ALA A 130 -16.26 0.93 -31.30
C ALA A 130 -15.26 1.21 -30.19
N VAL A 131 -14.88 2.52 -30.06
CA VAL A 131 -14.08 3.01 -28.93
C VAL A 131 -14.92 3.96 -28.12
N TYR A 132 -14.95 3.71 -26.82
CA TYR A 132 -15.59 4.57 -25.83
C TYR A 132 -14.53 5.24 -24.98
N ALA A 133 -14.72 6.54 -24.71
CA ALA A 133 -13.78 7.32 -23.92
C ALA A 133 -14.46 7.94 -22.70
N SER A 134 -13.79 7.97 -21.59
CA SER A 134 -14.24 8.71 -20.41
C SER A 134 -13.85 10.18 -20.49
N GLY A 135 -14.40 10.99 -19.60
CA GLY A 135 -13.83 12.28 -19.25
C GLY A 135 -12.45 12.12 -18.57
N VAL A 136 -11.75 13.25 -18.41
CA VAL A 136 -10.46 13.30 -17.73
C VAL A 136 -10.65 12.92 -16.27
N THR A 137 -9.80 11.99 -15.81
CA THR A 137 -9.81 11.45 -14.46
C THR A 137 -8.40 11.52 -13.88
N GLU A 138 -8.27 11.57 -12.57
CA GLU A 138 -6.97 11.62 -11.87
C GLU A 138 -6.90 10.60 -10.74
N ARG A 139 -5.71 10.06 -10.50
CA ARG A 139 -5.50 9.21 -9.33
C ARG A 139 -5.81 9.97 -8.05
N PHE A 140 -6.55 9.36 -7.15
CA PHE A 140 -6.97 9.94 -5.88
C PHE A 140 -6.43 9.18 -4.65
N ALA A 141 -5.80 8.02 -4.89
CA ALA A 141 -5.20 7.18 -3.85
C ALA A 141 -4.00 6.41 -4.42
N PHE A 142 -3.27 5.73 -3.57
CA PHE A 142 -2.21 4.81 -3.99
C PHE A 142 -2.79 3.71 -4.89
N ASP A 143 -3.84 3.04 -4.42
CA ASP A 143 -4.67 2.17 -5.23
C ASP A 143 -5.98 2.89 -5.51
N SER A 144 -6.10 3.48 -6.71
CA SER A 144 -7.31 4.16 -7.14
C SER A 144 -8.23 3.17 -7.81
N ILE A 145 -9.45 3.01 -7.27
CA ILE A 145 -10.46 2.12 -7.85
C ILE A 145 -11.60 2.95 -8.43
N TYR A 146 -11.98 2.59 -9.66
CA TYR A 146 -13.07 3.21 -10.39
C TYR A 146 -14.10 2.18 -10.78
N SER A 147 -15.37 2.54 -10.64
CA SER A 147 -16.50 1.90 -11.30
C SER A 147 -16.84 2.68 -12.57
N VAL A 148 -16.89 2.00 -13.69
CA VAL A 148 -17.14 2.61 -15.00
C VAL A 148 -18.34 1.94 -15.63
N THR A 149 -19.36 2.73 -15.91
CA THR A 149 -20.60 2.26 -16.54
C THR A 149 -20.65 2.73 -17.98
N LEU A 150 -20.78 1.79 -18.92
CA LEU A 150 -21.09 2.11 -20.30
C LEU A 150 -22.57 2.48 -20.40
N ARG A 151 -22.88 3.72 -20.80
CA ARG A 151 -24.22 4.22 -20.98
C ARG A 151 -24.74 3.93 -22.38
N GLU A 152 -26.05 3.96 -22.54
CA GLU A 152 -26.72 3.74 -23.83
C GLU A 152 -26.34 4.80 -24.88
N ASP A 153 -25.95 6.00 -24.46
CA ASP A 153 -25.48 7.07 -25.33
C ASP A 153 -24.01 6.89 -25.79
N GLY A 154 -23.35 5.77 -25.39
CA GLY A 154 -21.96 5.49 -25.71
C GLY A 154 -20.96 6.24 -24.83
N THR A 155 -21.38 6.90 -23.76
CA THR A 155 -20.46 7.55 -22.81
C THR A 155 -20.03 6.62 -21.69
N LEU A 156 -18.80 6.79 -21.18
CA LEU A 156 -18.31 6.12 -19.98
C LEU A 156 -18.53 7.02 -18.77
N ALA A 157 -19.44 6.61 -17.88
CA ALA A 157 -19.62 7.24 -16.58
C ALA A 157 -18.59 6.67 -15.59
N VAL A 158 -17.75 7.53 -15.04
CA VAL A 158 -16.66 7.14 -14.13
C VAL A 158 -17.01 7.59 -12.72
N GLU A 159 -17.04 6.66 -11.79
CA GLU A 159 -17.24 6.90 -10.36
C GLU A 159 -16.03 6.43 -9.56
N LYS A 160 -15.56 7.27 -8.62
CA LYS A 160 -14.49 6.93 -7.69
C LYS A 160 -15.03 5.98 -6.64
N GLU A 161 -14.47 4.80 -6.51
CA GLU A 161 -14.86 3.86 -5.47
C GLU A 161 -14.10 4.17 -4.17
N SER A 162 -14.86 4.57 -3.15
CA SER A 162 -14.27 4.91 -1.85
C SER A 162 -13.82 3.65 -1.11
N GLN A 163 -12.53 3.55 -0.84
CA GLN A 163 -11.95 2.48 -0.01
C GLN A 163 -11.84 2.85 1.48
N GLN A 164 -12.48 3.91 1.91
CA GLN A 164 -12.35 4.39 3.28
C GLN A 164 -12.64 3.30 4.31
N PHE A 165 -13.69 2.51 4.11
CA PHE A 165 -14.03 1.41 5.01
C PHE A 165 -12.90 0.36 5.07
N LYS A 166 -12.38 -0.09 3.93
CA LYS A 166 -11.27 -1.05 3.85
C LYS A 166 -10.01 -0.50 4.51
N THR A 167 -9.71 0.78 4.29
CA THR A 167 -8.56 1.46 4.90
C THR A 167 -8.69 1.54 6.42
N ILE A 168 -9.85 1.93 6.94
CA ILE A 168 -10.14 2.00 8.38
C ILE A 168 -10.09 0.59 8.99
N TYR A 169 -10.71 -0.38 8.35
CA TYR A 169 -10.69 -1.77 8.80
C TYR A 169 -9.26 -2.31 8.89
N ASN A 170 -8.45 -2.16 7.85
CA ASN A 170 -7.06 -2.60 7.84
C ASN A 170 -6.20 -1.87 8.89
N ALA A 171 -6.45 -0.58 9.11
CA ALA A 171 -5.79 0.18 10.17
C ALA A 171 -6.18 -0.35 11.57
N ALA A 172 -7.46 -0.65 11.79
CA ALA A 172 -7.95 -1.21 13.04
C ALA A 172 -7.37 -2.61 13.31
N VAL A 173 -7.33 -3.49 12.31
CA VAL A 173 -6.73 -4.83 12.44
C VAL A 173 -5.25 -4.73 12.79
N ARG A 174 -4.50 -3.85 12.10
CA ARG A 174 -3.09 -3.59 12.42
C ARG A 174 -2.90 -3.07 13.83
N LEU A 175 -3.71 -2.11 14.26
CA LEU A 175 -3.67 -1.56 15.62
C LEU A 175 -3.86 -2.67 16.67
N VAL A 176 -4.88 -3.51 16.51
CA VAL A 176 -5.15 -4.62 17.44
C VAL A 176 -3.97 -5.60 17.46
N ALA A 177 -3.45 -5.97 16.30
CA ALA A 177 -2.32 -6.90 16.22
C ALA A 177 -1.05 -6.32 16.86
N THR A 178 -0.75 -5.03 16.62
CA THR A 178 0.37 -4.32 17.25
C THR A 178 0.24 -4.35 18.78
N VAL A 179 -0.91 -3.95 19.32
CA VAL A 179 -1.16 -3.95 20.78
C VAL A 179 -0.99 -5.35 21.37
N LEU A 180 -1.52 -6.38 20.72
CA LEU A 180 -1.38 -7.77 21.18
C LEU A 180 0.09 -8.22 21.19
N MET A 181 0.86 -7.92 20.13
CA MET A 181 2.28 -8.26 20.05
C MET A 181 3.08 -7.54 21.13
N GLU A 182 2.81 -6.28 21.39
CA GLU A 182 3.51 -5.53 22.43
C GLU A 182 3.17 -6.01 23.83
N ILE A 183 1.92 -6.39 24.10
CA ILE A 183 1.54 -7.04 25.36
C ILE A 183 2.28 -8.37 25.53
N LEU A 184 2.40 -9.18 24.48
CA LEU A 184 3.17 -10.42 24.52
C LEU A 184 4.64 -10.16 24.86
N VAL A 185 5.26 -9.18 24.21
CA VAL A 185 6.64 -8.77 24.52
C VAL A 185 6.74 -8.24 25.95
N ALA A 186 5.77 -7.46 26.43
CA ALA A 186 5.73 -6.97 27.81
C ALA A 186 5.72 -8.11 28.83
N LEU A 187 4.91 -9.14 28.59
CA LEU A 187 4.85 -10.34 29.44
C LEU A 187 6.19 -11.09 29.45
N LEU A 188 6.89 -11.19 28.31
CA LEU A 188 8.23 -11.77 28.21
C LEU A 188 9.26 -10.94 29.00
N PHE A 189 9.12 -9.60 29.00
CA PHE A 189 9.93 -8.70 29.80
C PHE A 189 9.56 -8.72 31.29
N GLY A 190 8.49 -9.43 31.68
CA GLY A 190 8.07 -9.63 33.06
C GLY A 190 7.11 -8.56 33.58
N TYR A 191 6.56 -7.71 32.72
CA TYR A 191 5.49 -6.79 33.09
C TYR A 191 4.18 -7.54 33.19
N ARG A 192 3.68 -7.73 34.41
CA ARG A 192 2.45 -8.51 34.71
C ARG A 192 1.41 -7.73 35.50
N SER A 193 1.75 -6.53 35.94
CA SER A 193 0.82 -5.67 36.65
C SER A 193 -0.26 -5.15 35.70
N LYS A 194 -1.53 -5.30 36.07
CA LYS A 194 -2.67 -4.77 35.27
C LYS A 194 -2.51 -3.30 34.94
N LYS A 195 -1.99 -2.51 35.91
CA LYS A 195 -1.74 -1.07 35.73
C LYS A 195 -0.69 -0.82 34.64
N GLU A 196 0.41 -1.57 34.63
CA GLU A 196 1.48 -1.40 33.65
C GLU A 196 1.06 -1.87 32.26
N LEU A 197 0.34 -3.01 32.18
CA LEU A 197 -0.24 -3.48 30.91
C LEU A 197 -1.25 -2.48 30.36
N LEU A 198 -2.05 -1.82 31.21
CA LEU A 198 -2.95 -0.76 30.77
C LEU A 198 -2.18 0.47 30.25
N ILE A 199 -1.09 0.89 30.93
CA ILE A 199 -0.23 1.98 30.45
C ILE A 199 0.33 1.64 29.06
N ILE A 200 0.84 0.44 28.87
CA ILE A 200 1.36 -0.05 27.59
C ILE A 200 0.27 0.00 26.52
N CYS A 201 -0.89 -0.57 26.81
CA CYS A 201 -2.01 -0.61 25.88
C CYS A 201 -2.48 0.79 25.47
N VAL A 202 -2.68 1.69 26.43
CA VAL A 202 -3.11 3.07 26.14
C VAL A 202 -2.06 3.85 25.38
N THR A 203 -0.78 3.72 25.76
CA THR A 203 0.32 4.40 25.05
C THR A 203 0.35 3.96 23.59
N ASN A 204 0.28 2.65 23.33
CA ASN A 204 0.27 2.11 21.96
C ASN A 204 -0.93 2.57 21.16
N ILE A 205 -2.12 2.54 21.72
CA ILE A 205 -3.32 3.03 21.03
C ILE A 205 -3.14 4.50 20.63
N LEU A 206 -2.61 5.33 21.51
CA LEU A 206 -2.43 6.75 21.24
C LEU A 206 -1.33 6.99 20.18
N THR A 207 -0.19 6.33 20.29
CA THR A 207 0.91 6.50 19.33
C THR A 207 0.54 5.98 17.94
N GLN A 208 -0.10 4.83 17.85
CA GLN A 208 -0.58 4.24 16.60
C GLN A 208 -1.74 5.05 15.99
N ALA A 209 -2.65 5.56 16.80
CA ALA A 209 -3.71 6.44 16.32
C ALA A 209 -3.12 7.73 15.71
N LEU A 210 -2.12 8.32 16.37
CA LEU A 210 -1.43 9.53 15.90
C LEU A 210 -0.67 9.25 14.59
N LEU A 211 0.05 8.14 14.52
CA LEU A 211 0.76 7.70 13.32
C LEU A 211 -0.19 7.49 12.14
N ASN A 212 -1.26 6.71 12.35
CA ASN A 212 -2.23 6.45 11.28
C ASN A 212 -2.96 7.72 10.85
N TRP A 213 -3.34 8.59 11.80
CA TRP A 213 -3.94 9.88 11.49
C TRP A 213 -3.00 10.74 10.63
N TYR A 214 -1.73 10.86 11.01
CA TYR A 214 -0.72 11.59 10.24
C TYR A 214 -0.55 11.03 8.81
N LEU A 215 -0.55 9.71 8.66
CA LEU A 215 -0.42 9.06 7.36
C LEU A 215 -1.67 9.24 6.47
N ILE A 216 -2.86 9.30 7.08
CA ILE A 216 -4.14 9.48 6.35
C ILE A 216 -4.32 10.95 5.93
N VAL A 217 -4.04 11.89 6.84
CA VAL A 217 -4.24 13.33 6.59
C VAL A 217 -3.10 13.94 5.77
N GLY A 218 -1.94 13.33 5.81
CA GLY A 218 -0.72 13.86 5.19
C GLY A 218 -0.69 13.87 3.67
N ASP A 219 -1.80 13.55 2.99
CA ASP A 219 -2.07 13.63 1.54
C ASP A 219 -0.84 13.35 0.65
N THR A 220 0.02 12.51 1.13
CA THR A 220 1.25 12.15 0.42
C THR A 220 1.06 10.77 -0.17
N TYR A 221 0.94 10.73 -1.48
CA TYR A 221 1.06 9.48 -2.24
C TYR A 221 2.21 8.66 -1.66
N PRO A 222 1.98 7.40 -1.23
CA PRO A 222 3.03 6.54 -0.70
C PRO A 222 4.08 6.16 -1.75
N ASN A 223 4.39 7.05 -2.63
CA ASN A 223 5.09 6.81 -3.88
C ASN A 223 6.41 7.54 -3.99
N SER A 224 6.75 8.31 -3.00
CA SER A 224 8.01 9.03 -3.04
C SER A 224 8.92 8.47 -1.96
N THR A 225 10.20 8.43 -2.27
CA THR A 225 11.28 8.30 -1.28
C THR A 225 11.01 9.18 -0.06
N ILE A 226 10.33 10.33 -0.26
CA ILE A 226 9.88 11.24 0.78
C ILE A 226 8.86 10.60 1.72
N TRP A 227 7.91 9.82 1.23
CA TRP A 227 6.95 9.12 2.09
C TRP A 227 7.66 8.10 3.00
N LEU A 228 8.60 7.33 2.45
CA LEU A 228 9.39 6.37 3.24
C LEU A 228 10.16 7.08 4.36
N TYR A 229 10.83 8.20 4.06
CA TYR A 229 11.53 8.97 5.09
C TYR A 229 10.59 9.54 6.15
N ARG A 230 9.43 10.05 5.76
CA ARG A 230 8.40 10.53 6.70
C ARG A 230 7.86 9.41 7.58
N PHE A 231 7.56 8.25 6.99
CA PHE A 231 7.13 7.07 7.74
C PHE A 231 8.20 6.65 8.75
N LEU A 232 9.45 6.47 8.33
CA LEU A 232 10.55 6.09 9.22
C LEU A 232 10.82 7.14 10.32
N ALA A 233 10.70 8.43 10.00
CA ALA A 233 10.86 9.50 10.99
C ALA A 233 9.74 9.46 12.04
N MET A 234 8.49 9.19 11.64
CA MET A 234 7.36 9.07 12.55
C MET A 234 7.47 7.80 13.42
N GLU A 235 7.86 6.66 12.83
CA GLU A 235 8.13 5.43 13.60
C GLU A 235 9.24 5.66 14.63
N LEU A 236 10.31 6.35 14.27
CA LEU A 236 11.37 6.70 15.21
C LEU A 236 10.86 7.62 16.32
N ALA A 237 10.00 8.59 16.01
CA ALA A 237 9.38 9.45 17.02
C ALA A 237 8.48 8.66 17.99
N VAL A 238 7.72 7.68 17.47
CA VAL A 238 6.94 6.73 18.29
C VAL A 238 7.86 5.96 19.22
N PHE A 239 8.93 5.34 18.71
CA PHE A 239 9.92 4.59 19.51
C PHE A 239 10.48 5.44 20.66
N ILE A 240 10.89 6.67 20.37
CA ILE A 240 11.45 7.57 21.37
C ILE A 240 10.37 7.97 22.40
N GLY A 241 9.19 8.32 21.93
CA GLY A 241 8.06 8.72 22.78
C GLY A 241 7.67 7.60 23.75
N GLU A 242 7.50 6.40 23.26
CA GLU A 242 7.16 5.22 24.06
C GLU A 242 8.27 4.86 25.05
N ALA A 243 9.53 4.87 24.61
CA ALA A 243 10.66 4.62 25.52
C ALA A 243 10.69 5.63 26.69
N ILE A 244 10.39 6.91 26.43
CA ILE A 244 10.32 7.94 27.48
C ILE A 244 9.13 7.69 28.42
N VAL A 245 7.96 7.37 27.87
CA VAL A 245 6.73 7.09 28.65
C VAL A 245 6.96 5.87 29.54
N TYR A 246 7.46 4.78 28.97
CA TYR A 246 7.69 3.54 29.71
C TYR A 246 8.78 3.68 30.77
N ALA A 247 9.89 4.38 30.48
CA ALA A 247 10.93 4.67 31.46
C ALA A 247 10.44 5.51 32.65
N LYS A 248 9.39 6.33 32.45
CA LYS A 248 8.79 7.16 33.51
C LYS A 248 7.67 6.46 34.26
N LEU A 249 6.85 5.67 33.59
CA LEU A 249 5.58 5.15 34.15
C LEU A 249 5.66 3.68 34.56
N LEU A 250 6.49 2.85 33.92
CA LEU A 250 6.65 1.45 34.31
C LEU A 250 7.64 1.35 35.48
N LYS A 251 7.16 0.95 36.66
CA LYS A 251 7.93 0.99 37.91
C LYS A 251 8.32 -0.37 38.47
N SER A 252 7.77 -1.47 37.96
CA SER A 252 8.10 -2.82 38.42
C SER A 252 9.54 -3.24 38.12
N HIS A 253 10.22 -2.56 37.19
CA HIS A 253 11.58 -2.87 36.78
C HIS A 253 12.41 -1.59 36.58
N SER A 254 13.72 -1.75 36.29
CA SER A 254 14.62 -0.62 36.02
C SER A 254 14.23 0.16 34.76
N LYS A 255 14.55 1.46 34.71
CA LYS A 255 14.34 2.31 33.53
C LYS A 255 15.01 1.73 32.28
N THR A 256 16.22 1.18 32.41
CA THR A 256 16.93 0.50 31.32
C THR A 256 16.12 -0.66 30.74
N ARG A 257 15.47 -1.46 31.62
CA ARG A 257 14.63 -2.57 31.16
C ARG A 257 13.37 -2.06 30.43
N ALA A 258 12.80 -0.95 30.86
CA ALA A 258 11.66 -0.31 30.19
C ALA A 258 12.03 0.20 28.79
N VAL A 259 13.21 0.84 28.66
CA VAL A 259 13.72 1.28 27.35
C VAL A 259 14.02 0.08 26.43
N LEU A 260 14.67 -0.97 26.93
CA LEU A 260 14.92 -2.19 26.15
C LEU A 260 13.63 -2.89 25.74
N TYR A 261 12.61 -2.88 26.60
CA TYR A 261 11.29 -3.36 26.25
C TYR A 261 10.69 -2.54 25.10
N ALA A 262 10.69 -1.21 25.19
CA ALA A 262 10.17 -0.34 24.14
C ALA A 262 10.83 -0.64 22.79
N ILE A 263 12.18 -0.71 22.75
CA ILE A 263 12.93 -1.03 21.53
C ILE A 263 12.51 -2.40 20.97
N ALA A 264 12.47 -3.43 21.81
CA ALA A 264 12.13 -4.79 21.37
C ALA A 264 10.69 -4.87 20.86
N ALA A 265 9.73 -4.27 21.57
CA ALA A 265 8.31 -4.30 21.24
C ALA A 265 8.05 -3.58 19.92
N ASN A 266 8.55 -2.36 19.76
CA ASN A 266 8.41 -1.60 18.53
C ASN A 266 9.11 -2.26 17.34
N THR A 267 10.29 -2.86 17.55
CA THR A 267 10.97 -3.64 16.49
C THR A 267 10.10 -4.79 16.00
N VAL A 268 9.54 -5.58 16.91
CA VAL A 268 8.65 -6.70 16.56
C VAL A 268 7.40 -6.19 15.84
N SER A 269 6.81 -5.11 16.31
CA SER A 269 5.62 -4.48 15.70
C SER A 269 5.91 -3.99 14.28
N LEU A 270 7.01 -3.29 14.05
CA LEU A 270 7.43 -2.77 12.74
C LEU A 270 7.56 -3.90 11.70
N PHE A 271 8.13 -5.05 12.08
CA PHE A 271 8.27 -6.18 11.16
C PHE A 271 6.99 -7.00 10.98
N SER A 272 6.10 -7.01 11.96
CA SER A 272 4.82 -7.73 11.84
C SER A 272 3.82 -7.00 10.92
N GLY A 273 3.92 -5.68 10.80
CA GLY A 273 3.03 -4.86 9.98
C GLY A 273 2.92 -5.31 8.51
N PRO A 274 4.03 -5.46 7.76
CA PRO A 274 4.01 -5.95 6.39
C PRO A 274 3.46 -7.37 6.24
N LEU A 275 3.76 -8.28 7.20
CA LEU A 275 3.24 -9.65 7.20
C LEU A 275 1.71 -9.67 7.35
N ILE A 276 1.18 -8.87 8.26
CA ILE A 276 -0.26 -8.75 8.49
C ILE A 276 -0.95 -8.12 7.27
N SER A 277 -0.34 -7.10 6.67
CA SER A 277 -0.87 -6.47 5.46
C SER A 277 -0.91 -7.44 4.27
N GLY A 278 0.10 -8.31 4.11
CA GLY A 278 0.12 -9.34 3.06
C GLY A 278 -0.93 -10.44 3.23
N ILE A 279 -1.44 -10.66 4.45
CA ILE A 279 -2.53 -11.62 4.73
C ILE A 279 -3.90 -10.99 4.47
N LEU A 280 -4.02 -9.66 4.58
CA LEU A 280 -5.28 -8.92 4.44
C LEU A 280 -5.58 -8.45 3.00
N MET A 281 -4.60 -8.55 2.09
CA MET A 281 -4.75 -8.28 0.65
C MET A 281 -5.30 -9.50 -0.09
#